data_6e92043cd34a2ead318dd57c17b638eb
#
_entry.id   6e92043cd34a2ead318dd57c17b638eb
#
_cell.length_a   1.000
_cell.length_b   1.000
_cell.length_c   1.000
_cell.angle_alpha   90.00
_cell.angle_beta   90.00
_cell.angle_gamma   90.00
#
_symmetry.space_group_name_H-M   'P 1'
#
loop_
_entity.id
_entity.type
_entity.pdbx_description
1 polymer ?
#
loop_
_entity_poly.entity_id
_entity_poly.type
_entity_poly.pdbx_seq_one_letter_code
_entity_poly.pdbx_strand_id
1 'polypeptide(L)'
;MFCNRCGEALPDGSRFCNYCGTPAPAQAAGERDAGRLVDRAGLSGRAAVARAEMEEEAPVFTLRPTMFYVIAWYVVAAIIWIAAAAGTGIATSQGLIDGGIAAWIMVGAGLLIFAIPIYKHILRRREVYTLTNHKLEMRYGLISKTVRNIPLRNIQDVTVTASVWQRFLKLGDIVIDSASDMGRIHLNEIHHPERYANIILGQLRRGA
;
A
#
# COMPACT_ATOMS: atom_id res chain seq x y z
N MET A 1 -12.93 49.31 -27.34
CA MET A 1 -14.27 49.93 -27.19
C MET A 1 -14.19 51.42 -27.38
N PHE A 2 -15.34 52.13 -27.63
CA PHE A 2 -15.35 53.58 -27.87
C PHE A 2 -16.04 54.35 -26.73
N CYS A 3 -15.55 55.55 -26.42
CA CYS A 3 -16.14 56.41 -25.41
C CYS A 3 -17.52 56.95 -25.88
N ASN A 4 -18.56 56.78 -25.05
CA ASN A 4 -19.93 57.25 -25.39
C ASN A 4 -20.07 58.75 -25.46
N ARG A 5 -19.09 59.51 -24.96
CA ARG A 5 -19.16 60.97 -24.93
C ARG A 5 -18.32 61.64 -26.04
N CYS A 6 -17.14 61.15 -26.32
CA CYS A 6 -16.24 61.78 -27.32
C CYS A 6 -15.92 60.88 -28.52
N GLY A 7 -16.36 59.62 -28.56
CA GLY A 7 -16.10 58.67 -29.65
C GLY A 7 -14.68 58.13 -29.73
N GLU A 8 -13.78 58.51 -28.82
CA GLU A 8 -12.37 58.09 -28.84
C GLU A 8 -12.25 56.60 -28.46
N ALA A 9 -11.30 55.92 -29.11
CA ALA A 9 -11.02 54.51 -28.85
C ALA A 9 -10.40 54.34 -27.46
N LEU A 10 -11.03 53.48 -26.65
CA LEU A 10 -10.57 53.15 -25.28
C LEU A 10 -9.83 51.84 -25.30
N PRO A 11 -8.63 51.74 -24.66
CA PRO A 11 -7.98 50.46 -24.41
C PRO A 11 -8.85 49.56 -23.52
N ASP A 12 -8.79 48.27 -23.76
CA ASP A 12 -9.57 47.30 -22.99
C ASP A 12 -9.19 47.33 -21.52
N GLY A 13 -10.21 47.48 -20.64
CA GLY A 13 -10.03 47.54 -19.21
C GLY A 13 -9.85 48.94 -18.63
N SER A 14 -9.91 50.03 -19.44
CA SER A 14 -9.85 51.41 -18.93
C SER A 14 -11.11 51.75 -18.13
N ARG A 15 -10.94 52.34 -16.96
CA ARG A 15 -12.05 52.79 -16.10
C ARG A 15 -12.54 54.19 -16.47
N PHE A 16 -11.71 54.98 -17.14
CA PHE A 16 -12.00 56.36 -17.55
C PHE A 16 -11.45 56.60 -18.94
N CYS A 17 -12.12 57.47 -19.69
CA CYS A 17 -11.63 57.88 -21.01
C CYS A 17 -10.40 58.78 -20.82
N ASN A 18 -9.27 58.46 -21.45
CA ASN A 18 -8.02 59.22 -21.34
C ASN A 18 -8.12 60.61 -22.02
N TYR A 19 -9.12 60.82 -22.88
CA TYR A 19 -9.30 62.07 -23.60
C TYR A 19 -10.28 63.05 -22.94
N CYS A 20 -11.46 62.59 -22.47
CA CYS A 20 -12.49 63.41 -21.88
C CYS A 20 -12.79 63.17 -20.39
N GLY A 21 -12.09 62.25 -19.75
CA GLY A 21 -12.23 61.91 -18.32
C GLY A 21 -13.56 61.26 -17.95
N THR A 22 -14.45 60.98 -18.91
CA THR A 22 -15.74 60.34 -18.63
C THR A 22 -15.53 58.89 -18.21
N PRO A 23 -16.23 58.39 -17.16
CA PRO A 23 -16.13 56.98 -16.75
C PRO A 23 -16.53 56.09 -17.96
N ALA A 24 -15.69 55.10 -18.25
CA ALA A 24 -15.97 54.11 -19.28
C ALA A 24 -17.19 53.28 -18.89
N PRO A 25 -18.08 52.88 -19.82
CA PRO A 25 -19.18 51.99 -19.51
C PRO A 25 -18.60 50.71 -18.90
N ALA A 26 -19.07 50.35 -17.71
CA ALA A 26 -18.63 49.14 -17.02
C ALA A 26 -18.92 47.92 -17.90
N GLN A 27 -17.90 47.45 -18.61
CA GLN A 27 -17.97 46.11 -19.20
C GLN A 27 -17.87 45.12 -18.08
N ALA A 28 -18.98 44.47 -17.86
CA ALA A 28 -19.16 43.17 -17.23
C ALA A 28 -17.91 42.59 -16.59
N ALA A 29 -17.58 43.10 -15.38
CA ALA A 29 -16.78 42.35 -14.43
C ALA A 29 -17.46 41.00 -14.04
N GLY A 30 -18.76 40.85 -14.39
CA GLY A 30 -19.57 39.69 -14.10
C GLY A 30 -19.24 38.43 -14.89
N GLU A 31 -18.75 38.53 -16.13
CA GLU A 31 -18.50 37.35 -16.96
C GLU A 31 -17.21 36.59 -16.54
N ARG A 32 -16.16 37.32 -16.11
CA ARG A 32 -14.92 36.68 -15.63
C ARG A 32 -15.07 36.06 -14.25
N ASP A 33 -15.88 36.67 -13.37
CA ASP A 33 -16.17 36.10 -12.07
C ASP A 33 -17.18 34.95 -12.16
N ALA A 34 -18.14 35.00 -13.09
CA ALA A 34 -19.06 33.88 -13.31
C ALA A 34 -18.31 32.61 -13.80
N GLY A 35 -17.36 32.75 -14.75
CA GLY A 35 -16.50 31.63 -15.18
C GLY A 35 -15.67 31.08 -14.04
N ARG A 36 -15.11 31.95 -13.19
CA ARG A 36 -14.30 31.53 -12.02
C ARG A 36 -15.12 30.87 -10.90
N LEU A 37 -16.38 31.28 -10.73
CA LEU A 37 -17.31 30.67 -9.80
C LEU A 37 -17.81 29.30 -10.30
N VAL A 38 -18.05 29.18 -11.60
CA VAL A 38 -18.43 27.89 -12.22
C VAL A 38 -17.28 26.89 -12.15
N ASP A 39 -16.04 27.31 -12.41
CA ASP A 39 -14.86 26.44 -12.25
C ASP A 39 -14.64 26.03 -10.79
N ARG A 40 -14.82 26.95 -9.83
CA ARG A 40 -14.73 26.60 -8.40
C ARG A 40 -15.86 25.66 -7.95
N ALA A 41 -17.08 25.86 -8.44
CA ALA A 41 -18.20 24.97 -8.16
C ALA A 41 -17.99 23.59 -8.80
N GLY A 42 -17.45 23.54 -10.00
CA GLY A 42 -17.07 22.29 -10.66
C GLY A 42 -15.96 21.53 -9.95
N LEU A 43 -14.94 22.24 -9.47
CA LEU A 43 -13.85 21.65 -8.67
C LEU A 43 -14.32 21.18 -7.30
N SER A 44 -15.20 21.96 -6.62
CA SER A 44 -15.78 21.57 -5.34
C SER A 44 -16.74 20.39 -5.48
N GLY A 45 -17.53 20.34 -6.58
CA GLY A 45 -18.38 19.21 -6.89
C GLY A 45 -17.57 17.92 -7.16
N ARG A 46 -16.51 18.01 -7.95
CA ARG A 46 -15.59 16.89 -8.19
C ARG A 46 -14.88 16.43 -6.93
N ALA A 47 -14.46 17.38 -6.08
CA ALA A 47 -13.85 17.05 -4.79
C ALA A 47 -14.86 16.43 -3.81
N ALA A 48 -16.12 16.86 -3.84
CA ALA A 48 -17.19 16.27 -3.02
C ALA A 48 -17.54 14.86 -3.51
N VAL A 49 -17.64 14.61 -4.82
CA VAL A 49 -17.86 13.29 -5.40
C VAL A 49 -16.68 12.38 -5.07
N ALA A 50 -15.43 12.84 -5.26
CA ALA A 50 -14.24 12.07 -4.91
C ALA A 50 -14.15 11.76 -3.39
N ARG A 51 -14.64 12.66 -2.53
CA ARG A 51 -14.74 12.39 -1.08
C ARG A 51 -15.84 11.39 -0.76
N ALA A 52 -17.00 11.49 -1.41
CA ALA A 52 -18.09 10.53 -1.26
C ALA A 52 -17.68 9.13 -1.73
N GLU A 53 -16.95 9.04 -2.87
CA GLU A 53 -16.37 7.78 -3.35
C GLU A 53 -15.32 7.21 -2.38
N MET A 54 -14.51 8.07 -1.74
CA MET A 54 -13.55 7.63 -0.71
C MET A 54 -14.22 7.25 0.61
N GLU A 55 -15.31 7.91 0.98
CA GLU A 55 -16.11 7.60 2.18
C GLU A 55 -16.92 6.32 1.99
N GLU A 56 -17.33 6.01 0.76
CA GLU A 56 -18.03 4.78 0.41
C GLU A 56 -17.08 3.56 0.34
N GLU A 57 -15.76 3.75 0.23
CA GLU A 57 -14.74 2.70 0.31
C GLU A 57 -14.46 2.29 1.76
N ALA A 58 -15.44 1.70 2.44
CA ALA A 58 -15.22 1.18 3.79
C ALA A 58 -14.31 -0.05 3.76
N PRO A 59 -13.24 -0.11 4.57
CA PRO A 59 -12.42 -1.30 4.69
C PRO A 59 -13.22 -2.41 5.39
N VAL A 60 -13.43 -3.51 4.69
CA VAL A 60 -14.11 -4.69 5.22
C VAL A 60 -13.20 -5.43 6.20
N PHE A 61 -11.94 -5.59 5.83
CA PHE A 61 -10.90 -6.12 6.71
C PHE A 61 -9.50 -5.70 6.24
N THR A 62 -8.56 -5.73 7.19
CA THR A 62 -7.13 -5.57 6.92
C THR A 62 -6.40 -6.76 7.47
N LEU A 63 -5.62 -7.44 6.62
CA LEU A 63 -4.83 -8.62 6.96
C LEU A 63 -3.35 -8.32 6.89
N ARG A 64 -2.61 -9.03 7.75
CA ARG A 64 -1.15 -9.12 7.68
C ARG A 64 -0.74 -10.60 7.66
N PRO A 65 0.28 -10.96 6.88
CA PRO A 65 0.81 -12.32 6.90
C PRO A 65 1.29 -12.69 8.31
N THR A 66 1.15 -13.95 8.64
CA THR A 66 1.58 -14.49 9.94
C THR A 66 3.10 -14.48 10.05
N MET A 67 3.61 -14.16 11.24
CA MET A 67 5.05 -14.17 11.53
C MET A 67 5.57 -15.57 11.91
N PHE A 68 4.72 -16.60 11.86
CA PHE A 68 5.05 -17.93 12.34
C PHE A 68 6.33 -18.51 11.69
N TYR A 69 6.41 -18.45 10.35
CA TYR A 69 7.61 -18.95 9.66
C TYR A 69 8.86 -18.13 9.96
N VAL A 70 8.71 -16.84 10.20
CA VAL A 70 9.83 -16.00 10.63
C VAL A 70 10.34 -16.43 11.99
N ILE A 71 9.43 -16.70 12.93
CA ILE A 71 9.78 -17.22 14.27
C ILE A 71 10.46 -18.57 14.15
N ALA A 72 9.93 -19.48 13.30
CA ALA A 72 10.56 -20.77 13.05
C ALA A 72 12.01 -20.64 12.55
N TRP A 73 12.27 -19.69 11.64
CA TRP A 73 13.63 -19.40 11.17
C TRP A 73 14.55 -18.89 12.30
N TYR A 74 14.03 -18.06 13.22
CA TYR A 74 14.80 -17.66 14.42
C TYR A 74 15.14 -18.84 15.32
N VAL A 75 14.20 -19.75 15.52
CA VAL A 75 14.43 -20.97 16.33
C VAL A 75 15.52 -21.83 15.69
N VAL A 76 15.42 -22.08 14.38
CA VAL A 76 16.44 -22.85 13.65
C VAL A 76 17.81 -22.16 13.74
N ALA A 77 17.85 -20.84 13.51
CA ALA A 77 19.07 -20.05 13.63
C ALA A 77 19.70 -20.17 15.04
N ALA A 78 18.88 -20.09 16.08
CA ALA A 78 19.33 -20.21 17.46
C ALA A 78 19.89 -21.62 17.75
N ILE A 79 19.24 -22.70 17.28
CA ILE A 79 19.72 -24.07 17.44
C ILE A 79 21.08 -24.26 16.76
N ILE A 80 21.22 -23.77 15.52
CA ILE A 80 22.48 -23.85 14.77
C ILE A 80 23.59 -23.07 15.51
N TRP A 81 23.28 -21.88 16.02
CA TRP A 81 24.25 -21.06 16.74
C TRP A 81 24.67 -21.70 18.08
N ILE A 82 23.74 -22.31 18.84
CA ILE A 82 24.03 -23.04 20.07
C ILE A 82 24.92 -24.28 19.77
N ALA A 83 24.60 -25.01 18.70
CA ALA A 83 25.43 -26.17 18.29
C ALA A 83 26.86 -25.73 17.92
N ALA A 84 27.00 -24.61 17.19
CA ALA A 84 28.29 -24.05 16.88
C ALA A 84 29.05 -23.58 18.13
N ALA A 85 28.36 -23.00 19.12
CA ALA A 85 28.93 -22.61 20.40
C ALA A 85 29.45 -23.82 21.20
N ALA A 86 28.67 -24.89 21.23
CA ALA A 86 29.12 -26.12 21.86
C ALA A 86 30.35 -26.72 21.18
N GLY A 87 30.37 -26.77 19.85
CA GLY A 87 31.51 -27.25 19.09
C GLY A 87 32.78 -26.41 19.30
N THR A 88 32.67 -25.07 19.24
CA THR A 88 33.81 -24.19 19.53
C THR A 88 34.26 -24.27 20.97
N GLY A 89 33.35 -24.43 21.93
CA GLY A 89 33.71 -24.68 23.36
C GLY A 89 34.50 -25.95 23.56
N ILE A 90 34.14 -27.04 22.88
CA ILE A 90 34.91 -28.31 22.94
C ILE A 90 36.29 -28.12 22.31
N ALA A 91 36.37 -27.45 21.15
CA ALA A 91 37.62 -27.22 20.47
C ALA A 91 38.60 -26.34 21.30
N THR A 92 38.10 -25.36 22.02
CA THR A 92 38.90 -24.52 22.92
C THR A 92 39.35 -25.31 24.16
N SER A 93 38.49 -26.19 24.73
CA SER A 93 38.88 -27.03 25.87
C SER A 93 39.96 -28.05 25.54
N GLN A 94 40.04 -28.49 24.28
CA GLN A 94 41.09 -29.40 23.79
C GLN A 94 42.35 -28.64 23.31
N GLY A 95 42.41 -27.32 23.44
CA GLY A 95 43.54 -26.50 23.02
C GLY A 95 43.71 -26.37 21.49
N LEU A 96 42.71 -26.77 20.72
CA LEU A 96 42.74 -26.72 19.25
C LEU A 96 42.60 -25.29 18.71
N ILE A 97 41.91 -24.42 19.44
CA ILE A 97 41.60 -23.05 19.06
C ILE A 97 41.80 -22.13 20.27
N ASP A 98 42.43 -20.99 20.07
CA ASP A 98 42.51 -19.96 21.11
C ASP A 98 41.12 -19.36 21.39
N GLY A 99 40.86 -19.10 22.68
CA GLY A 99 39.55 -18.61 23.14
C GLY A 99 39.18 -17.24 22.55
N GLY A 100 40.17 -16.39 22.28
CA GLY A 100 39.95 -15.11 21.64
C GLY A 100 39.53 -15.28 20.19
N ILE A 101 40.14 -16.16 19.45
CA ILE A 101 39.80 -16.48 18.06
C ILE A 101 38.40 -17.13 18.01
N ALA A 102 38.11 -18.07 18.92
CA ALA A 102 36.79 -18.70 19.02
C ALA A 102 35.67 -17.67 19.22
N ALA A 103 35.89 -16.68 20.08
CA ALA A 103 34.91 -15.63 20.33
C ALA A 103 34.59 -14.81 19.04
N TRP A 104 35.60 -14.43 18.27
CA TRP A 104 35.41 -13.71 17.00
C TRP A 104 34.69 -14.57 15.96
N ILE A 105 35.01 -15.86 15.87
CA ILE A 105 34.30 -16.81 14.99
C ILE A 105 32.82 -16.87 15.37
N MET A 106 32.51 -16.95 16.65
CA MET A 106 31.12 -17.02 17.14
C MET A 106 30.32 -15.75 16.87
N VAL A 107 30.95 -14.56 17.02
CA VAL A 107 30.31 -13.28 16.66
C VAL A 107 30.03 -13.23 15.17
N GLY A 108 31.00 -13.55 14.33
CA GLY A 108 30.85 -13.56 12.87
C GLY A 108 29.80 -14.56 12.39
N ALA A 109 29.84 -15.78 12.91
CA ALA A 109 28.86 -16.83 12.62
C ALA A 109 27.44 -16.38 13.06
N GLY A 110 27.31 -15.79 14.23
CA GLY A 110 26.03 -15.26 14.74
C GLY A 110 25.45 -14.21 13.79
N LEU A 111 26.24 -13.21 13.39
CA LEU A 111 25.81 -12.19 12.46
C LEU A 111 25.31 -12.79 11.13
N LEU A 112 26.04 -13.77 10.57
CA LEU A 112 25.63 -14.42 9.31
C LEU A 112 24.37 -15.27 9.47
N ILE A 113 24.28 -16.08 10.55
CA ILE A 113 23.14 -16.96 10.78
C ILE A 113 21.86 -16.17 11.03
N PHE A 114 21.94 -15.10 11.82
CA PHE A 114 20.77 -14.26 12.14
C PHE A 114 20.42 -13.24 11.05
N ALA A 115 21.28 -12.98 10.07
CA ALA A 115 21.00 -12.05 8.96
C ALA A 115 19.78 -12.51 8.15
N ILE A 116 19.63 -13.82 7.91
CA ILE A 116 18.52 -14.37 7.10
C ILE A 116 17.16 -14.16 7.79
N PRO A 117 16.94 -14.58 9.05
CA PRO A 117 15.66 -14.34 9.71
C PRO A 117 15.36 -12.86 9.95
N ILE A 118 16.37 -12.01 10.20
CA ILE A 118 16.19 -10.56 10.32
C ILE A 118 15.70 -9.97 9.00
N TYR A 119 16.33 -10.32 7.88
CA TYR A 119 15.91 -9.86 6.56
C TYR A 119 14.46 -10.27 6.25
N LYS A 120 14.11 -11.55 6.46
CA LYS A 120 12.74 -12.06 6.30
C LYS A 120 11.74 -11.35 7.23
N HIS A 121 12.14 -11.06 8.46
CA HIS A 121 11.30 -10.34 9.43
C HIS A 121 10.95 -8.93 8.94
N ILE A 122 11.94 -8.21 8.42
CA ILE A 122 11.76 -6.84 7.92
C ILE A 122 10.82 -6.85 6.71
N LEU A 123 11.00 -7.79 5.78
CA LEU A 123 10.15 -7.90 4.58
C LEU A 123 8.69 -8.19 4.95
N ARG A 124 8.45 -9.18 5.82
CA ARG A 124 7.10 -9.60 6.21
C ARG A 124 6.29 -8.52 6.92
N ARG A 125 6.93 -7.68 7.73
CA ARG A 125 6.23 -6.60 8.43
C ARG A 125 5.62 -5.56 7.51
N ARG A 126 6.04 -5.50 6.25
CA ARG A 126 5.63 -4.50 5.27
C ARG A 126 4.47 -4.93 4.37
N GLU A 127 4.10 -6.21 4.43
CA GLU A 127 2.98 -6.73 3.66
C GLU A 127 1.66 -6.44 4.38
N VAL A 128 0.74 -5.78 3.69
CA VAL A 128 -0.60 -5.48 4.20
C VAL A 128 -1.60 -5.71 3.07
N TYR A 129 -2.64 -6.48 3.37
CA TYR A 129 -3.76 -6.75 2.47
C TYR A 129 -5.01 -6.10 3.03
N THR A 130 -5.64 -5.21 2.28
CA THR A 130 -6.87 -4.53 2.69
C THR A 130 -7.97 -4.81 1.67
N LEU A 131 -9.06 -5.41 2.12
CA LEU A 131 -10.27 -5.57 1.34
C LEU A 131 -11.21 -4.40 1.63
N THR A 132 -11.63 -3.71 0.59
CA THR A 132 -12.71 -2.71 0.64
C THR A 132 -13.96 -3.25 -0.08
N ASN A 133 -15.04 -2.49 -0.07
CA ASN A 133 -16.28 -2.87 -0.75
C ASN A 133 -16.12 -3.01 -2.29
N HIS A 134 -15.10 -2.38 -2.89
CA HIS A 134 -14.93 -2.31 -4.34
C HIS A 134 -13.63 -2.91 -4.87
N LYS A 135 -12.60 -3.00 -4.02
CA LYS A 135 -11.25 -3.44 -4.43
C LYS A 135 -10.52 -4.20 -3.33
N LEU A 136 -9.60 -5.06 -3.75
CA LEU A 136 -8.56 -5.63 -2.91
C LEU A 136 -7.28 -4.84 -3.11
N GLU A 137 -6.81 -4.18 -2.08
CA GLU A 137 -5.56 -3.42 -2.07
C GLU A 137 -4.46 -4.25 -1.40
N MET A 138 -3.36 -4.42 -2.10
CA MET A 138 -2.17 -5.09 -1.60
C MET A 138 -1.01 -4.13 -1.58
N ARG A 139 -0.41 -3.97 -0.40
CA ARG A 139 0.78 -3.14 -0.20
C ARG A 139 1.94 -4.03 0.18
N TYR A 140 3.03 -3.95 -0.58
CA TYR A 140 4.26 -4.67 -0.29
C TYR A 140 5.48 -3.89 -0.76
N GLY A 141 6.65 -4.25 -0.23
CA GLY A 141 7.95 -3.66 -0.56
C GLY A 141 8.60 -2.90 0.57
N LEU A 142 9.92 -2.99 0.63
CA LEU A 142 10.75 -2.38 1.67
C LEU A 142 11.24 -0.99 1.24
N ILE A 143 11.89 -0.90 0.10
CA ILE A 143 12.49 0.32 -0.46
C ILE A 143 11.54 0.92 -1.49
N SER A 144 11.06 0.10 -2.41
CA SER A 144 10.04 0.47 -3.39
C SER A 144 8.67 0.01 -2.88
N LYS A 145 7.77 0.95 -2.62
CA LYS A 145 6.40 0.64 -2.22
C LYS A 145 5.60 0.31 -3.48
N THR A 146 5.15 -0.91 -3.58
CA THR A 146 4.22 -1.32 -4.61
C THR A 146 2.82 -1.44 -4.00
N VAL A 147 1.87 -0.71 -4.56
CA VAL A 147 0.46 -0.80 -4.22
C VAL A 147 -0.27 -1.39 -5.41
N ARG A 148 -0.93 -2.53 -5.22
CA ARG A 148 -1.77 -3.15 -6.25
C ARG A 148 -3.22 -3.04 -5.83
N ASN A 149 -4.04 -2.50 -6.71
CA ASN A 149 -5.48 -2.37 -6.53
C ASN A 149 -6.16 -3.30 -7.53
N ILE A 150 -6.95 -4.22 -7.03
CA ILE A 150 -7.66 -5.21 -7.84
C ILE A 150 -9.14 -4.99 -7.62
N PRO A 151 -9.87 -4.49 -8.64
CA PRO A 151 -11.32 -4.36 -8.56
C PRO A 151 -11.96 -5.73 -8.30
N LEU A 152 -12.91 -5.83 -7.39
CA LEU A 152 -13.59 -7.08 -7.05
C LEU A 152 -14.26 -7.71 -8.28
N ARG A 153 -14.80 -6.91 -9.18
CA ARG A 153 -15.41 -7.37 -10.45
C ARG A 153 -14.46 -8.16 -11.35
N ASN A 154 -13.15 -8.01 -11.18
CA ASN A 154 -12.13 -8.69 -11.98
C ASN A 154 -11.70 -10.03 -11.33
N ILE A 155 -12.15 -10.33 -10.13
CA ILE A 155 -11.85 -11.58 -9.43
C ILE A 155 -12.77 -12.67 -9.99
N GLN A 156 -12.17 -13.74 -10.49
CA GLN A 156 -12.88 -14.87 -11.10
C GLN A 156 -13.04 -16.03 -10.13
N ASP A 157 -12.00 -16.35 -9.37
CA ASP A 157 -12.01 -17.47 -8.43
C ASP A 157 -11.20 -17.14 -7.17
N VAL A 158 -11.60 -17.77 -6.06
CA VAL A 158 -10.91 -17.67 -4.76
C VAL A 158 -10.72 -19.06 -4.22
N THR A 159 -9.50 -19.54 -4.27
CA THR A 159 -9.11 -20.87 -3.80
C THR A 159 -8.31 -20.75 -2.50
N VAL A 160 -8.62 -21.61 -1.52
CA VAL A 160 -7.84 -21.74 -0.28
C VAL A 160 -6.96 -22.97 -0.38
N THR A 161 -5.66 -22.79 -0.22
CA THR A 161 -4.68 -23.87 -0.17
C THR A 161 -3.99 -23.89 1.19
N ALA A 162 -3.80 -25.08 1.75
CA ALA A 162 -3.09 -25.25 3.00
C ALA A 162 -2.31 -26.57 2.99
N SER A 163 -1.02 -26.51 3.27
CA SER A 163 -0.20 -27.69 3.52
C SER A 163 -0.60 -28.39 4.82
N VAL A 164 -0.17 -29.63 5.01
CA VAL A 164 -0.48 -30.42 6.23
C VAL A 164 -0.07 -29.64 7.50
N TRP A 165 1.13 -29.07 7.52
CA TRP A 165 1.63 -28.27 8.63
C TRP A 165 0.85 -26.98 8.85
N GLN A 166 0.48 -26.30 7.76
CA GLN A 166 -0.37 -25.10 7.83
C GLN A 166 -1.73 -25.40 8.45
N ARG A 167 -2.34 -26.55 8.11
CA ARG A 167 -3.64 -26.98 8.68
C ARG A 167 -3.58 -27.17 10.20
N PHE A 168 -2.51 -27.78 10.73
CA PHE A 168 -2.31 -27.91 12.18
C PHE A 168 -2.24 -26.55 12.88
N LEU A 169 -1.65 -25.56 12.22
CA LEU A 169 -1.47 -24.21 12.74
C LEU A 169 -2.63 -23.27 12.40
N LYS A 170 -3.69 -23.78 11.75
CA LYS A 170 -4.83 -23.01 11.24
C LYS A 170 -4.38 -21.87 10.31
N LEU A 171 -3.31 -22.10 9.56
CA LEU A 171 -2.77 -21.23 8.55
C LEU A 171 -3.12 -21.75 7.15
N GLY A 172 -3.05 -20.90 6.15
CA GLY A 172 -3.15 -21.25 4.75
C GLY A 172 -2.97 -20.05 3.86
N ASP A 173 -2.97 -20.33 2.57
CA ASP A 173 -2.78 -19.34 1.53
C ASP A 173 -4.09 -19.18 0.77
N ILE A 174 -4.47 -17.93 0.48
CA ILE A 174 -5.63 -17.62 -0.37
C ILE A 174 -5.08 -17.26 -1.73
N VAL A 175 -5.45 -18.02 -2.74
CA VAL A 175 -5.12 -17.79 -4.15
C VAL A 175 -6.32 -17.17 -4.82
N ILE A 176 -6.14 -16.00 -5.41
CA ILE A 176 -7.17 -15.25 -6.10
C ILE A 176 -6.80 -15.21 -7.59
N ASP A 177 -7.66 -15.76 -8.43
CA ASP A 177 -7.53 -15.66 -9.88
C ASP A 177 -8.24 -14.39 -10.36
N SER A 178 -7.51 -13.54 -11.07
CA SER A 178 -8.04 -12.29 -11.64
C SER A 178 -8.01 -12.33 -13.16
N ALA A 179 -9.07 -11.80 -13.78
CA ALA A 179 -9.16 -11.61 -15.22
C ALA A 179 -8.20 -10.54 -15.78
N SER A 180 -7.47 -9.83 -14.93
CA SER A 180 -6.48 -8.85 -15.35
C SER A 180 -5.16 -9.53 -15.76
N ASP A 181 -4.32 -8.83 -16.51
CA ASP A 181 -2.97 -9.28 -16.94
C ASP A 181 -2.04 -9.69 -15.76
N MET A 182 -2.48 -9.44 -14.54
CA MET A 182 -1.74 -9.78 -13.31
C MET A 182 -1.81 -11.26 -12.91
N GLY A 183 -2.71 -12.05 -13.51
CA GLY A 183 -2.84 -13.50 -13.27
C GLY A 183 -3.21 -13.84 -11.82
N ARG A 184 -2.59 -14.89 -11.30
CA ARG A 184 -2.83 -15.41 -9.94
C ARG A 184 -2.15 -14.56 -8.88
N ILE A 185 -2.89 -14.30 -7.83
CA ILE A 185 -2.47 -13.50 -6.69
C ILE A 185 -2.48 -14.39 -5.45
N HIS A 186 -1.37 -14.42 -4.73
CA HIS A 186 -1.22 -15.23 -3.52
C HIS A 186 -1.20 -14.33 -2.29
N LEU A 187 -2.15 -14.55 -1.39
CA LEU A 187 -2.12 -14.02 -0.04
C LEU A 187 -1.59 -15.12 0.87
N ASN A 188 -0.31 -15.05 1.19
CA ASN A 188 0.39 -16.15 1.87
C ASN A 188 0.23 -16.09 3.39
N GLU A 189 0.14 -17.28 4.01
CA GLU A 189 0.24 -17.50 5.46
C GLU A 189 -0.77 -16.68 6.28
N ILE A 190 -2.03 -16.76 5.89
CA ILE A 190 -3.13 -16.12 6.61
C ILE A 190 -3.67 -17.06 7.69
N HIS A 191 -3.95 -16.51 8.87
CA HIS A 191 -4.61 -17.24 9.94
C HIS A 191 -6.11 -17.35 9.63
N HIS A 192 -6.68 -18.55 9.72
CA HIS A 192 -8.07 -18.86 9.35
C HIS A 192 -8.44 -18.43 7.92
N PRO A 193 -7.76 -18.91 6.86
CA PRO A 193 -7.94 -18.44 5.50
C PRO A 193 -9.37 -18.64 4.97
N GLU A 194 -10.03 -19.73 5.36
CA GLU A 194 -11.41 -20.03 4.94
C GLU A 194 -12.40 -18.93 5.32
N ARG A 195 -12.24 -18.34 6.52
CA ARG A 195 -13.09 -17.24 6.99
C ARG A 195 -12.97 -16.02 6.07
N TYR A 196 -11.75 -15.66 5.70
CA TYR A 196 -11.50 -14.50 4.84
C TYR A 196 -11.87 -14.76 3.39
N ALA A 197 -11.66 -15.97 2.89
CA ALA A 197 -12.14 -16.38 1.57
C ALA A 197 -13.67 -16.26 1.47
N ASN A 198 -14.41 -16.71 2.50
CA ASN A 198 -15.87 -16.57 2.55
C ASN A 198 -16.32 -15.10 2.60
N ILE A 199 -15.59 -14.22 3.28
CA ILE A 199 -15.88 -12.78 3.29
C ILE A 199 -15.66 -12.20 1.90
N ILE A 200 -14.56 -12.54 1.22
CA ILE A 200 -14.27 -12.10 -0.15
C ILE A 200 -15.39 -12.55 -1.10
N LEU A 201 -15.75 -13.84 -1.06
CA LEU A 201 -16.84 -14.39 -1.88
C LEU A 201 -18.19 -13.72 -1.57
N GLY A 202 -18.43 -13.37 -0.31
CA GLY A 202 -19.63 -12.62 0.11
C GLY A 202 -19.68 -11.22 -0.49
N GLN A 203 -18.54 -10.54 -0.62
CA GLN A 203 -18.48 -9.22 -1.26
C GLN A 203 -18.61 -9.31 -2.78
N LEU A 204 -18.04 -10.35 -3.42
CA LEU A 204 -18.22 -10.60 -4.84
C LEU A 204 -19.70 -10.76 -5.22
N ARG A 205 -20.49 -11.46 -4.40
CA ARG A 205 -21.93 -11.64 -4.62
C ARG A 205 -22.74 -10.37 -4.43
N ARG A 206 -22.25 -9.42 -3.63
CA ARG A 206 -22.96 -8.14 -3.40
C ARG A 206 -22.64 -7.11 -4.48
N GLY A 207 -21.48 -7.23 -5.12
CA GLY A 207 -21.02 -6.32 -6.17
C GLY A 207 -21.35 -6.77 -7.61
N ALA A 208 -21.91 -7.98 -7.77
CA ALA A 208 -22.45 -8.52 -9.03
C ALA A 208 -23.92 -8.21 -9.15
#